data_6b7f5bfa997f568804b02bfe29b1f55a
#
_entry.id   6b7f5bfa997f568804b02bfe29b1f55a
#
_cell.length_a   1.000
_cell.length_b   1.000
_cell.length_c   1.000
_cell.angle_alpha   90.00
_cell.angle_beta   90.00
_cell.angle_gamma   90.00
#
_symmetry.space_group_name_H-M   'P 1'
#
loop_
_entity.id
_entity.type
_entity.pdbx_description
1 polymer ?
#
loop_
_entity_poly.entity_id
_entity_poly.type
_entity_poly.pdbx_seq_one_letter_code
_entity_poly.pdbx_strand_id
1 'polypeptide(L)'
;MASPDAAEWLAAEHYELDQLARLNTYQLTCLPCNRSRTGCRWVYKIKHNIDGNIILYCAHLVSQGFTQRPGEDFFETFAPVAKIKSIRMLLAIAAILDWEIHVIDVDSAFLNSKIPEDQIVYLSQPPGYVAEGKEDFVWKLGKVLYGLKQSGHLWYQKLKGILELIGFHACKYDPCVFIQSSSAASFIPAGGQVHVWQCTVMYVAVYGQCLVAVSHFW
;
A
#
# COMPACT_ATOMS: atom_id res chain seq x y z
N MET A 1 24.86 11.68 -22.09
CA MET A 1 25.55 10.39 -22.18
C MET A 1 24.58 9.34 -21.63
N ALA A 2 24.37 8.23 -22.37
CA ALA A 2 23.54 7.15 -21.85
C ALA A 2 24.25 6.50 -20.64
N SER A 3 23.51 6.21 -19.58
CA SER A 3 24.03 5.44 -18.45
C SER A 3 24.48 4.06 -18.94
N PRO A 4 25.56 3.47 -18.39
CA PRO A 4 25.96 2.09 -18.71
C PRO A 4 24.82 1.10 -18.43
N ASP A 5 23.92 1.39 -17.49
CA ASP A 5 22.81 0.55 -17.09
C ASP A 5 21.49 0.95 -17.77
N ALA A 6 21.53 1.65 -18.91
CA ALA A 6 20.32 2.16 -19.58
C ALA A 6 19.32 1.05 -19.95
N ALA A 7 19.82 -0.13 -20.35
CA ALA A 7 18.95 -1.26 -20.68
C ALA A 7 18.20 -1.80 -19.46
N GLU A 8 18.85 -1.87 -18.30
CA GLU A 8 18.25 -2.33 -17.03
C GLU A 8 17.17 -1.36 -16.55
N TRP A 9 17.42 -0.06 -16.68
CA TRP A 9 16.42 0.97 -16.33
C TRP A 9 15.20 0.91 -17.25
N LEU A 10 15.42 0.72 -18.56
CA LEU A 10 14.32 0.58 -19.53
C LEU A 10 13.47 -0.66 -19.22
N ALA A 11 14.11 -1.77 -18.88
CA ALA A 11 13.41 -2.99 -18.48
C ALA A 11 12.58 -2.77 -17.21
N ALA A 12 13.11 -2.03 -16.22
CA ALA A 12 12.40 -1.70 -15.00
C ALA A 12 11.18 -0.78 -15.25
N GLU A 13 11.30 0.20 -16.16
CA GLU A 13 10.17 1.05 -16.57
C GLU A 13 9.08 0.24 -17.28
N HIS A 14 9.44 -0.63 -18.20
CA HIS A 14 8.49 -1.51 -18.88
C HIS A 14 7.76 -2.43 -17.89
N TYR A 15 8.49 -3.00 -16.93
CA TYR A 15 7.88 -3.81 -15.88
C TYR A 15 6.81 -3.04 -15.09
N GLU A 16 7.10 -1.80 -14.69
CA GLU A 16 6.13 -0.94 -13.97
C GLU A 16 4.91 -0.64 -14.85
N LEU A 17 5.09 -0.27 -16.12
CA LEU A 17 4.00 0.00 -17.05
C LEU A 17 3.11 -1.22 -17.27
N ASP A 18 3.71 -2.40 -17.41
CA ASP A 18 3.00 -3.67 -17.54
C ASP A 18 2.17 -3.98 -16.30
N GLN A 19 2.70 -3.72 -15.10
CA GLN A 19 1.95 -3.87 -13.85
C GLN A 19 0.75 -2.93 -13.79
N LEU A 20 0.95 -1.65 -14.15
CA LEU A 20 -0.12 -0.66 -14.19
C LEU A 20 -1.23 -1.06 -15.18
N ALA A 21 -0.86 -1.58 -16.34
CA ALA A 21 -1.79 -2.05 -17.36
C ALA A 21 -2.55 -3.32 -16.92
N ARG A 22 -1.85 -4.34 -16.41
CA ARG A 22 -2.44 -5.59 -15.89
C ARG A 22 -3.45 -5.34 -14.76
N LEU A 23 -3.15 -4.36 -13.90
CA LEU A 23 -4.03 -3.98 -12.81
C LEU A 23 -5.17 -3.06 -13.26
N ASN A 24 -5.27 -2.69 -14.53
CA ASN A 24 -6.25 -1.73 -15.05
C ASN A 24 -6.24 -0.43 -14.24
N THR A 25 -5.04 0.13 -14.02
CA THR A 25 -4.86 1.30 -13.16
C THR A 25 -5.39 2.58 -13.79
N TYR A 26 -5.38 2.64 -15.12
CA TYR A 26 -5.75 3.85 -15.87
C TYR A 26 -6.49 3.54 -17.17
N GLN A 27 -7.13 4.57 -17.71
CA GLN A 27 -7.69 4.61 -19.06
C GLN A 27 -7.19 5.86 -19.77
N LEU A 28 -6.74 5.73 -21.02
CA LEU A 28 -6.34 6.86 -21.85
C LEU A 28 -7.58 7.60 -22.34
N THR A 29 -7.67 8.91 -22.09
CA THR A 29 -8.84 9.74 -22.41
C THR A 29 -8.44 11.18 -22.71
N CYS A 30 -9.33 11.94 -23.34
CA CYS A 30 -9.16 13.39 -23.44
C CYS A 30 -9.35 14.03 -22.07
N LEU A 31 -8.58 15.10 -21.80
CA LEU A 31 -8.77 15.90 -20.58
C LEU A 31 -10.09 16.68 -20.69
N PRO A 32 -11.04 16.57 -19.75
CA PRO A 32 -12.22 17.40 -19.73
C PRO A 32 -11.88 18.90 -19.58
N CYS A 33 -12.64 19.79 -20.25
CA CYS A 33 -12.33 21.23 -20.31
C CYS A 33 -12.25 21.92 -18.94
N ASN A 34 -12.94 21.39 -17.93
CA ASN A 34 -12.98 21.96 -16.57
C ASN A 34 -12.07 21.25 -15.57
N ARG A 35 -11.20 20.32 -16.03
CA ARG A 35 -10.28 19.55 -15.17
C ARG A 35 -8.84 19.92 -15.47
N SER A 36 -8.00 19.76 -14.45
CA SER A 36 -6.55 19.90 -14.56
C SER A 36 -5.88 18.54 -14.56
N ARG A 37 -4.73 18.45 -15.22
CA ARG A 37 -3.89 17.26 -15.17
C ARG A 37 -2.86 17.34 -14.07
N THR A 38 -2.68 16.26 -13.34
CA THR A 38 -1.59 16.07 -12.40
C THR A 38 -0.36 15.56 -13.15
N GLY A 39 0.82 16.07 -12.85
CA GLY A 39 2.07 15.57 -13.44
C GLY A 39 2.47 14.22 -12.86
N CYS A 40 3.39 13.53 -13.54
CA CYS A 40 4.06 12.34 -13.01
C CYS A 40 5.56 12.38 -13.31
N ARG A 41 6.31 11.52 -12.63
CA ARG A 41 7.75 11.35 -12.84
C ARG A 41 8.17 9.93 -12.53
N TRP A 42 9.27 9.52 -13.12
CA TRP A 42 9.95 8.29 -12.74
C TRP A 42 10.79 8.49 -11.46
N VAL A 43 10.76 7.50 -10.59
CA VAL A 43 11.62 7.39 -9.41
C VAL A 43 12.36 6.07 -9.49
N TYR A 44 13.68 6.15 -9.55
CA TYR A 44 14.55 5.00 -9.72
C TYR A 44 15.19 4.60 -8.40
N LYS A 45 15.32 3.31 -8.18
CA LYS A 45 15.98 2.75 -7.00
C LYS A 45 16.73 1.48 -7.36
N ILE A 46 17.95 1.35 -6.88
CA ILE A 46 18.72 0.11 -6.96
C ILE A 46 18.58 -0.63 -5.63
N LYS A 47 18.27 -1.92 -5.69
CA LYS A 47 18.31 -2.81 -4.53
C LYS A 47 19.61 -3.60 -4.53
N HIS A 48 20.22 -3.72 -3.36
CA HIS A 48 21.46 -4.46 -3.16
C HIS A 48 21.19 -5.65 -2.22
N ASN A 49 21.99 -6.72 -2.37
CA ASN A 49 22.05 -7.80 -1.39
C ASN A 49 22.91 -7.40 -0.18
N ILE A 50 23.06 -8.32 0.77
CA ILE A 50 23.87 -8.11 1.99
C ILE A 50 25.35 -7.87 1.68
N ASP A 51 25.85 -8.36 0.55
CA ASP A 51 27.24 -8.22 0.10
C ASP A 51 27.48 -6.92 -0.67
N GLY A 52 26.43 -6.09 -0.86
CA GLY A 52 26.50 -4.84 -1.63
C GLY A 52 26.35 -5.00 -3.15
N ASN A 53 26.13 -6.21 -3.67
CA ASN A 53 25.91 -6.43 -5.09
C ASN A 53 24.51 -6.00 -5.52
N ILE A 54 24.38 -5.43 -6.71
CA ILE A 54 23.09 -5.04 -7.30
C ILE A 54 22.28 -6.31 -7.59
N ILE A 55 21.05 -6.38 -7.07
CA ILE A 55 20.11 -7.47 -7.32
C ILE A 55 18.91 -7.06 -8.17
N LEU A 56 18.55 -5.76 -8.16
CA LEU A 56 17.37 -5.30 -8.89
C LEU A 56 17.42 -3.80 -9.14
N TYR A 57 17.11 -3.42 -10.38
CA TYR A 57 16.76 -2.06 -10.76
C TYR A 57 15.24 -1.89 -10.66
N CYS A 58 14.79 -0.88 -9.95
CA CYS A 58 13.35 -0.57 -9.78
C CYS A 58 13.07 0.81 -10.36
N ALA A 59 12.05 0.91 -11.19
CA ALA A 59 11.49 2.17 -11.64
C ALA A 59 10.03 2.24 -11.19
N HIS A 60 9.63 3.33 -10.54
CA HIS A 60 8.26 3.55 -10.12
C HIS A 60 7.72 4.83 -10.73
N LEU A 61 6.55 4.76 -11.33
CA LEU A 61 5.83 5.93 -11.79
C LEU A 61 5.12 6.59 -10.61
N VAL A 62 5.51 7.81 -10.30
CA VAL A 62 5.01 8.53 -9.12
C VAL A 62 4.28 9.79 -9.56
N SER A 63 3.05 9.97 -9.07
CA SER A 63 2.26 11.19 -9.29
C SER A 63 2.84 12.37 -8.53
N GLN A 64 2.76 13.55 -9.11
CA GLN A 64 3.12 14.83 -8.48
C GLN A 64 1.92 15.38 -7.70
N GLY A 65 1.53 14.73 -6.62
CA GLY A 65 0.35 15.05 -5.81
C GLY A 65 0.30 16.49 -5.28
N PHE A 66 1.42 17.22 -5.28
CA PHE A 66 1.43 18.63 -4.91
C PHE A 66 0.67 19.52 -5.92
N THR A 67 0.39 19.02 -7.13
CA THR A 67 -0.41 19.73 -8.14
C THR A 67 -1.91 19.44 -8.02
N GLN A 68 -2.30 18.46 -7.19
CA GLN A 68 -3.71 18.13 -6.97
C GLN A 68 -4.46 19.24 -6.24
N ARG A 69 -5.74 19.43 -6.63
CA ARG A 69 -6.64 20.45 -6.08
C ARG A 69 -7.53 19.86 -4.99
N PRO A 70 -7.54 20.47 -3.77
CA PRO A 70 -8.48 20.06 -2.73
C PRO A 70 -9.93 20.31 -3.17
N GLY A 71 -10.84 19.37 -2.85
CA GLY A 71 -12.26 19.46 -3.19
C GLY A 71 -12.59 19.10 -4.65
N GLU A 72 -11.57 18.76 -5.47
CA GLU A 72 -11.74 18.33 -6.86
C GLU A 72 -11.06 16.98 -7.11
N ASP A 73 -9.78 16.86 -6.78
CA ASP A 73 -8.97 15.65 -7.00
C ASP A 73 -8.90 14.76 -5.75
N PHE A 74 -9.12 15.35 -4.59
CA PHE A 74 -9.17 14.66 -3.31
C PHE A 74 -9.93 15.47 -2.26
N PHE A 75 -10.49 14.78 -1.26
CA PHE A 75 -11.18 15.41 -0.12
C PHE A 75 -10.44 15.10 1.17
N GLU A 76 -10.21 13.84 1.48
CA GLU A 76 -9.54 13.41 2.69
C GLU A 76 -8.21 12.70 2.40
N THR A 77 -7.21 13.05 3.20
CA THR A 77 -5.85 12.53 3.03
C THR A 77 -5.31 11.87 4.29
N PHE A 78 -6.01 12.04 5.43
CA PHE A 78 -5.54 11.50 6.69
C PHE A 78 -5.47 9.97 6.63
N ALA A 79 -4.30 9.44 6.92
CA ALA A 79 -4.08 8.04 7.21
C ALA A 79 -3.35 7.91 8.54
N PRO A 80 -3.75 7.00 9.41
CA PRO A 80 -3.02 6.78 10.65
C PRO A 80 -1.61 6.31 10.36
N VAL A 81 -0.66 6.81 11.15
CA VAL A 81 0.74 6.42 11.06
C VAL A 81 1.05 5.47 12.20
N ALA A 82 1.71 4.39 11.85
CA ALA A 82 2.15 3.38 12.77
C ALA A 82 3.05 3.96 13.89
N LYS A 83 2.68 3.76 15.16
CA LYS A 83 3.44 4.27 16.29
C LYS A 83 4.54 3.28 16.67
N ILE A 84 5.80 3.71 16.62
CA ILE A 84 6.94 2.87 17.02
C ILE A 84 6.81 2.31 18.44
N LYS A 85 6.14 3.05 19.34
CA LYS A 85 5.89 2.60 20.72
C LYS A 85 4.97 1.38 20.75
N SER A 86 3.93 1.36 19.90
CA SER A 86 3.01 0.21 19.76
C SER A 86 3.72 -1.01 19.23
N ILE A 87 4.58 -0.84 18.21
CA ILE A 87 5.40 -1.94 17.67
C ILE A 87 6.29 -2.53 18.77
N ARG A 88 7.06 -1.68 19.46
CA ARG A 88 7.98 -2.13 20.54
C ARG A 88 7.24 -2.84 21.66
N MET A 89 6.06 -2.35 22.04
CA MET A 89 5.22 -3.00 23.05
C MET A 89 4.76 -4.38 22.58
N LEU A 90 4.27 -4.51 21.36
CA LEU A 90 3.83 -5.81 20.81
C LEU A 90 4.98 -6.81 20.69
N LEU A 91 6.17 -6.37 20.24
CA LEU A 91 7.36 -7.23 20.19
C LEU A 91 7.80 -7.67 21.59
N ALA A 92 7.73 -6.80 22.59
CA ALA A 92 8.04 -7.16 23.97
C ALA A 92 7.03 -8.17 24.54
N ILE A 93 5.73 -7.99 24.29
CA ILE A 93 4.69 -8.94 24.69
C ILE A 93 4.91 -10.29 24.00
N ALA A 94 5.17 -10.28 22.69
CA ALA A 94 5.45 -11.48 21.93
C ALA A 94 6.65 -12.26 22.51
N ALA A 95 7.74 -11.55 22.88
CA ALA A 95 8.90 -12.17 23.48
C ALA A 95 8.64 -12.74 24.89
N ILE A 96 7.79 -12.08 25.71
CA ILE A 96 7.44 -12.55 27.06
C ILE A 96 6.51 -13.78 26.99
N LEU A 97 5.57 -13.77 26.05
CA LEU A 97 4.54 -14.80 25.92
C LEU A 97 4.90 -15.90 24.90
N ASP A 98 6.11 -15.85 24.36
CA ASP A 98 6.59 -16.80 23.32
C ASP A 98 5.67 -16.86 22.10
N TRP A 99 5.23 -15.71 21.61
CA TRP A 99 4.38 -15.60 20.44
C TRP A 99 5.18 -15.59 19.13
N GLU A 100 4.62 -16.20 18.10
CA GLU A 100 5.22 -16.16 16.77
C GLU A 100 5.03 -14.78 16.11
N ILE A 101 6.07 -14.33 15.40
CA ILE A 101 6.07 -13.06 14.69
C ILE A 101 6.18 -13.33 13.19
N HIS A 102 5.19 -12.88 12.43
CA HIS A 102 5.17 -12.96 10.98
C HIS A 102 5.25 -11.56 10.38
N VAL A 103 6.07 -11.40 9.35
CA VAL A 103 6.18 -10.17 8.58
C VAL A 103 5.62 -10.44 7.19
N ILE A 104 4.64 -9.63 6.77
CA ILE A 104 3.97 -9.75 5.48
C ILE A 104 4.18 -8.44 4.74
N ASP A 105 4.63 -8.49 3.50
CA ASP A 105 4.68 -7.36 2.58
C ASP A 105 3.57 -7.48 1.54
N VAL A 106 2.95 -6.35 1.20
CA VAL A 106 1.87 -6.31 0.20
C VAL A 106 2.40 -5.68 -1.07
N ASP A 107 2.57 -6.49 -2.08
CA ASP A 107 3.02 -6.03 -3.39
C ASP A 107 2.08 -4.97 -3.97
N SER A 108 2.66 -3.85 -4.42
CA SER A 108 1.93 -2.78 -5.08
C SER A 108 0.69 -2.32 -4.29
N ALA A 109 0.81 -2.20 -2.97
CA ALA A 109 -0.30 -1.97 -2.03
C ALA A 109 -1.29 -0.88 -2.48
N PHE A 110 -0.80 0.29 -2.90
CA PHE A 110 -1.66 1.39 -3.35
C PHE A 110 -2.48 1.03 -4.60
N LEU A 111 -1.91 0.29 -5.54
CA LEU A 111 -2.58 -0.13 -6.77
C LEU A 111 -3.76 -1.11 -6.51
N ASN A 112 -3.86 -1.63 -5.30
CA ASN A 112 -5.01 -2.44 -4.88
C ASN A 112 -6.24 -1.60 -4.50
N SER A 113 -6.08 -0.28 -4.26
CA SER A 113 -7.16 0.61 -3.89
C SER A 113 -7.76 1.31 -5.10
N LYS A 114 -9.09 1.38 -5.17
CA LYS A 114 -9.80 2.15 -6.21
C LYS A 114 -9.86 3.62 -5.82
N ILE A 115 -9.81 4.49 -6.81
CA ILE A 115 -10.15 5.90 -6.65
C ILE A 115 -11.68 6.02 -6.70
N PRO A 116 -12.33 6.69 -5.73
CA PRO A 116 -13.76 6.97 -5.77
C PRO A 116 -14.14 7.80 -7.01
N GLU A 117 -15.36 7.62 -7.53
CA GLU A 117 -15.82 8.29 -8.75
C GLU A 117 -15.93 9.82 -8.61
N ASP A 118 -16.08 10.31 -7.40
CA ASP A 118 -16.11 11.73 -7.05
C ASP A 118 -14.71 12.36 -6.93
N GLN A 119 -13.62 11.55 -6.98
CA GLN A 119 -12.23 11.98 -6.80
C GLN A 119 -11.34 11.60 -8.00
N ILE A 120 -11.90 11.66 -9.20
CA ILE A 120 -11.17 11.24 -10.42
C ILE A 120 -9.93 12.11 -10.60
N VAL A 121 -8.77 11.47 -10.76
CA VAL A 121 -7.49 12.13 -11.07
C VAL A 121 -7.12 11.88 -12.52
N TYR A 122 -6.78 12.96 -13.22
CA TYR A 122 -6.22 12.92 -14.57
C TYR A 122 -4.71 13.12 -14.52
N LEU A 123 -3.95 12.09 -14.87
CA LEU A 123 -2.49 12.08 -14.83
C LEU A 123 -1.93 12.33 -16.24
N SER A 124 -0.86 13.11 -16.35
CA SER A 124 -0.10 13.21 -17.60
C SER A 124 0.43 11.83 -17.99
N GLN A 125 0.54 11.57 -19.29
CA GLN A 125 1.22 10.36 -19.74
C GLN A 125 2.67 10.33 -19.23
N PRO A 126 3.24 9.14 -18.95
CA PRO A 126 4.59 9.03 -18.42
C PRO A 126 5.63 9.63 -19.36
N PRO A 127 6.63 10.34 -18.84
CA PRO A 127 7.74 10.83 -19.67
C PRO A 127 8.43 9.68 -20.41
N GLY A 128 8.60 9.83 -21.72
CA GLY A 128 9.18 8.80 -22.59
C GLY A 128 8.17 7.79 -23.17
N TYR A 129 6.91 7.79 -22.71
CA TYR A 129 5.87 6.82 -23.10
C TYR A 129 4.56 7.51 -23.50
N VAL A 130 4.67 8.62 -24.17
CA VAL A 130 3.51 9.32 -24.74
C VAL A 130 3.03 8.56 -25.98
N ALA A 131 1.75 8.22 -26.01
CA ALA A 131 1.17 7.49 -27.14
C ALA A 131 1.16 8.37 -28.39
N GLU A 132 1.66 7.84 -29.51
CA GLU A 132 1.74 8.52 -30.80
C GLU A 132 0.35 8.94 -31.28
N GLY A 133 0.22 10.20 -31.70
CA GLY A 133 -1.06 10.82 -32.13
C GLY A 133 -2.07 11.06 -31.00
N LYS A 134 -1.65 10.93 -29.75
CA LYS A 134 -2.46 11.16 -28.55
C LYS A 134 -1.70 11.98 -27.49
N GLU A 135 -0.92 12.94 -27.91
CA GLU A 135 -0.07 13.78 -27.05
C GLU A 135 -0.88 14.61 -26.06
N ASP A 136 -2.12 14.98 -26.44
CA ASP A 136 -3.05 15.73 -25.60
C ASP A 136 -3.90 14.86 -24.66
N PHE A 137 -3.81 13.53 -24.81
CA PHE A 137 -4.53 12.61 -23.95
C PHE A 137 -3.86 12.47 -22.60
N VAL A 138 -4.67 12.11 -21.61
CA VAL A 138 -4.26 11.90 -20.22
C VAL A 138 -4.69 10.52 -19.72
N TRP A 139 -4.09 10.06 -18.66
CA TRP A 139 -4.51 8.88 -17.95
C TRP A 139 -5.58 9.23 -16.92
N LYS A 140 -6.82 8.81 -17.14
CA LYS A 140 -7.85 8.80 -16.11
C LYS A 140 -7.57 7.65 -15.16
N LEU A 141 -7.19 7.94 -13.92
CA LEU A 141 -6.86 6.92 -12.95
C LEU A 141 -8.12 6.27 -12.38
N GLY A 142 -8.18 4.94 -12.42
CA GLY A 142 -9.20 4.13 -11.74
C GLY A 142 -8.71 3.55 -10.41
N LYS A 143 -7.40 3.53 -10.23
CA LYS A 143 -6.74 3.05 -9.01
C LYS A 143 -5.72 4.05 -8.50
N VAL A 144 -5.42 3.91 -7.21
CA VAL A 144 -4.48 4.77 -6.51
C VAL A 144 -3.06 4.53 -7.00
N LEU A 145 -2.34 5.60 -7.30
CA LEU A 145 -0.93 5.58 -7.68
C LEU A 145 -0.07 6.19 -6.57
N TYR A 146 1.20 5.79 -6.51
CA TYR A 146 2.18 6.43 -5.61
C TYR A 146 2.25 7.95 -5.85
N GLY A 147 2.37 8.71 -4.76
CA GLY A 147 2.51 10.15 -4.80
C GLY A 147 1.21 10.96 -4.83
N LEU A 148 0.02 10.35 -4.97
CA LEU A 148 -1.25 11.04 -4.75
C LEU A 148 -1.44 11.34 -3.26
N LYS A 149 -2.07 12.48 -2.95
CA LYS A 149 -2.29 12.91 -1.56
C LYS A 149 -3.17 11.96 -0.76
N GLN A 150 -4.19 11.37 -1.39
CA GLN A 150 -5.12 10.44 -0.77
C GLN A 150 -4.64 8.98 -0.76
N SER A 151 -3.45 8.66 -1.29
CA SER A 151 -2.99 7.26 -1.42
C SER A 151 -2.98 6.50 -0.10
N GLY A 152 -2.41 7.10 0.94
CA GLY A 152 -2.35 6.48 2.27
C GLY A 152 -3.74 6.25 2.87
N HIS A 153 -4.63 7.24 2.73
CA HIS A 153 -6.00 7.16 3.23
C HIS A 153 -6.78 6.02 2.56
N LEU A 154 -6.80 5.99 1.23
CA LEU A 154 -7.55 4.99 0.46
C LEU A 154 -7.01 3.57 0.67
N TRP A 155 -5.69 3.43 0.78
CA TRP A 155 -5.08 2.15 1.12
C TRP A 155 -5.44 1.69 2.53
N TYR A 156 -5.35 2.58 3.52
CA TYR A 156 -5.74 2.26 4.89
C TYR A 156 -7.20 1.82 4.98
N GLN A 157 -8.12 2.52 4.32
CA GLN A 157 -9.54 2.14 4.27
C GLN A 157 -9.75 0.76 3.64
N LYS A 158 -9.06 0.49 2.53
CA LYS A 158 -9.12 -0.80 1.86
C LYS A 158 -8.62 -1.93 2.76
N LEU A 159 -7.46 -1.74 3.37
CA LEU A 159 -6.84 -2.75 4.24
C LEU A 159 -7.67 -2.97 5.51
N LYS A 160 -8.14 -1.90 6.14
CA LYS A 160 -9.05 -1.96 7.28
C LYS A 160 -10.28 -2.81 6.94
N GLY A 161 -10.95 -2.52 5.81
CA GLY A 161 -12.12 -3.29 5.38
C GLY A 161 -11.81 -4.78 5.17
N ILE A 162 -10.66 -5.14 4.61
CA ILE A 162 -10.24 -6.54 4.47
C ILE A 162 -10.04 -7.19 5.83
N LEU A 163 -9.35 -6.52 6.75
CA LEU A 163 -9.09 -7.03 8.09
C LEU A 163 -10.39 -7.21 8.90
N GLU A 164 -11.32 -6.26 8.79
CA GLU A 164 -12.64 -6.36 9.43
C GLU A 164 -13.46 -7.55 8.89
N LEU A 165 -13.40 -7.83 7.59
CA LEU A 165 -14.07 -8.99 6.98
C LEU A 165 -13.56 -10.34 7.51
N ILE A 166 -12.28 -10.41 7.90
CA ILE A 166 -11.70 -11.63 8.50
C ILE A 166 -11.72 -11.61 10.03
N GLY A 167 -12.44 -10.66 10.64
CA GLY A 167 -12.73 -10.63 12.08
C GLY A 167 -11.74 -9.85 12.93
N PHE A 168 -10.85 -9.05 12.33
CA PHE A 168 -10.00 -8.12 13.09
C PHE A 168 -10.72 -6.81 13.37
N HIS A 169 -10.44 -6.20 14.50
CA HIS A 169 -10.96 -4.90 14.88
C HIS A 169 -9.82 -3.93 15.20
N ALA A 170 -9.91 -2.70 14.71
CA ALA A 170 -8.91 -1.68 14.99
C ALA A 170 -8.92 -1.31 16.48
N CYS A 171 -7.72 -1.20 17.07
CA CYS A 171 -7.57 -0.78 18.46
C CYS A 171 -7.96 0.70 18.60
N LYS A 172 -8.70 1.02 19.67
CA LYS A 172 -9.15 2.38 19.98
C LYS A 172 -8.01 3.38 20.15
N TYR A 173 -6.87 2.94 20.69
CA TYR A 173 -5.73 3.81 21.03
C TYR A 173 -4.69 3.94 19.92
N ASP A 174 -4.63 2.96 19.01
CA ASP A 174 -3.77 2.98 17.84
C ASP A 174 -4.50 2.32 16.66
N PRO A 175 -5.02 3.10 15.71
CA PRO A 175 -5.76 2.57 14.57
C PRO A 175 -4.93 1.66 13.64
N CYS A 176 -3.59 1.67 13.77
CA CYS A 176 -2.71 0.76 13.03
C CYS A 176 -2.56 -0.61 13.72
N VAL A 177 -3.10 -0.79 14.91
CA VAL A 177 -3.14 -2.07 15.63
C VAL A 177 -4.50 -2.70 15.45
N PHE A 178 -4.54 -3.92 14.92
CA PHE A 178 -5.76 -4.70 14.74
C PHE A 178 -5.70 -5.93 15.61
N ILE A 179 -6.81 -6.25 16.26
CA ILE A 179 -6.90 -7.34 17.23
C ILE A 179 -8.02 -8.27 16.76
N GLN A 180 -7.73 -9.55 16.69
CA GLN A 180 -8.73 -10.61 16.55
C GLN A 180 -8.70 -11.44 17.81
N SER A 181 -9.85 -11.52 18.51
CA SER A 181 -10.05 -12.45 19.61
C SER A 181 -10.96 -13.57 19.12
N SER A 182 -10.45 -14.78 19.06
CA SER A 182 -11.29 -15.95 18.89
C SER A 182 -11.59 -16.54 20.26
N SER A 183 -12.87 -16.71 20.57
CA SER A 183 -13.26 -17.63 21.64
C SER A 183 -12.97 -19.04 21.13
N ALA A 184 -11.83 -19.61 21.49
CA ALA A 184 -11.51 -20.98 21.17
C ALA A 184 -12.54 -21.92 21.81
N ALA A 185 -12.90 -22.97 21.08
CA ALA A 185 -13.74 -24.03 21.56
C ALA A 185 -13.30 -24.51 22.95
N SER A 186 -14.26 -24.66 23.84
CA SER A 186 -14.05 -25.20 25.18
C SER A 186 -13.46 -26.62 25.07
N PHE A 187 -12.15 -26.75 25.27
CA PHE A 187 -11.56 -28.03 25.58
C PHE A 187 -11.86 -28.28 27.07
N ILE A 188 -12.62 -29.34 27.36
CA ILE A 188 -12.93 -29.81 28.71
C ILE A 188 -11.94 -30.92 29.03
N PRO A 189 -10.80 -30.68 29.73
CA PRO A 189 -10.15 -31.78 30.43
C PRO A 189 -10.95 -32.06 31.69
N ALA A 190 -11.04 -33.34 32.06
CA ALA A 190 -11.70 -33.75 33.29
C ALA A 190 -11.07 -33.01 34.50
N GLY A 191 -11.75 -31.94 34.98
CA GLY A 191 -11.29 -31.23 36.16
C GLY A 191 -11.31 -29.68 36.14
N GLY A 192 -11.77 -29.03 35.08
CA GLY A 192 -11.93 -27.57 35.07
C GLY A 192 -12.05 -26.98 33.66
N GLN A 193 -12.89 -25.96 33.52
CA GLN A 193 -12.98 -25.20 32.26
C GLN A 193 -11.75 -24.29 32.16
N VAL A 194 -10.86 -24.59 31.23
CA VAL A 194 -9.81 -23.66 30.84
C VAL A 194 -10.28 -22.97 29.56
N HIS A 195 -10.58 -21.66 29.65
CA HIS A 195 -10.83 -20.83 28.48
C HIS A 195 -9.50 -20.49 27.83
N VAL A 196 -9.18 -21.13 26.73
CA VAL A 196 -8.02 -20.78 25.90
C VAL A 196 -8.44 -19.63 24.98
N TRP A 197 -7.88 -18.46 25.19
CA TRP A 197 -8.07 -17.31 24.33
C TRP A 197 -6.99 -17.29 23.27
N GLN A 198 -7.38 -17.47 22.02
CA GLN A 198 -6.49 -17.24 20.89
C GLN A 198 -6.59 -15.75 20.53
N CYS A 199 -5.52 -15.03 20.72
CA CYS A 199 -5.45 -13.62 20.35
C CYS A 199 -4.40 -13.46 19.24
N THR A 200 -4.83 -12.95 18.10
CA THR A 200 -3.91 -12.53 17.03
C THR A 200 -3.92 -11.01 16.96
N VAL A 201 -2.76 -10.42 17.08
CA VAL A 201 -2.60 -8.96 16.95
C VAL A 201 -1.85 -8.68 15.66
N MET A 202 -2.42 -7.87 14.79
CA MET A 202 -1.80 -7.43 13.56
C MET A 202 -1.48 -5.94 13.65
N TYR A 203 -0.25 -5.60 13.32
CA TYR A 203 0.20 -4.23 13.23
C TYR A 203 0.43 -3.83 11.79
N VAL A 204 -0.11 -2.69 11.38
CA VAL A 204 -0.11 -2.24 9.99
C VAL A 204 0.72 -0.98 9.83
N ALA A 205 1.75 -1.03 8.99
CA ALA A 205 2.49 0.16 8.57
C ALA A 205 1.97 0.65 7.20
N VAL A 206 1.14 1.68 7.20
CA VAL A 206 0.45 2.18 6.00
C VAL A 206 1.43 2.66 4.92
N TYR A 207 2.54 3.26 5.31
CA TYR A 207 3.55 3.79 4.37
C TYR A 207 4.69 2.83 4.04
N GLY A 208 4.88 1.77 4.82
CA GLY A 208 5.95 0.78 4.63
C GLY A 208 5.49 -0.51 3.97
N GLN A 209 4.20 -0.62 3.63
CA GLN A 209 3.60 -1.83 3.02
C GLN A 209 3.79 -3.12 3.87
N CYS A 210 4.37 -2.99 5.04
CA CYS A 210 4.72 -4.11 5.91
C CYS A 210 3.64 -4.33 6.97
N LEU A 211 3.20 -5.56 7.10
CA LEU A 211 2.30 -6.04 8.15
C LEU A 211 3.12 -6.90 9.10
N VAL A 212 3.06 -6.60 10.38
CA VAL A 212 3.62 -7.50 11.41
C VAL A 212 2.45 -8.17 12.12
N ALA A 213 2.31 -9.46 11.95
CA ALA A 213 1.34 -10.27 12.67
C ALA A 213 2.05 -10.97 13.83
N VAL A 214 1.44 -10.94 15.00
CA VAL A 214 1.91 -11.66 16.19
C VAL A 214 0.76 -12.56 16.62
N SER A 215 0.99 -13.87 16.61
CA SER A 215 -0.01 -14.87 16.92
C SER A 215 0.49 -15.86 17.96
N HIS A 216 -0.44 -16.39 18.72
CA HIS A 216 -0.19 -17.45 19.68
C HIS A 216 -1.10 -18.61 19.37
N PHE A 217 -0.53 -19.78 19.11
CA PHE A 217 -1.23 -21.03 18.97
C PHE A 217 -0.93 -21.91 20.19
N TRP A 218 -1.95 -22.31 20.90
CA TRP A 218 -1.93 -23.39 21.89
C TRP A 218 -2.93 -24.47 21.47
#